data_8d1e8587575daa899bde57caa97305d8
#
_entry.id   8d1e8587575daa899bde57caa97305d8
#
_cell.length_a   1.000
_cell.length_b   1.000
_cell.length_c   1.000
_cell.angle_alpha   90.00
_cell.angle_beta   90.00
_cell.angle_gamma   90.00
#
_symmetry.space_group_name_H-M   'P 1'
#
loop_
_entity.id
_entity.type
_entity.pdbx_description
1 polymer ?
#
loop_
_entity_poly.entity_id
_entity_poly.type
_entity_poly.pdbx_seq_one_letter_code
_entity_poly.pdbx_strand_id
1 'polypeptide(L)'
;MKSLQGKYLSSVGTVRNYEQSLTRVADYLKTEIRGNITLKTLTPDIALSYLEHRGQVVGQKTLDMDRQAIQAMFQHITQQLNPGERLAVIKSEHDQNLTGRAYTPEQVGLIKAAQTDKNALATELAYSAGLRAHELLTLQPAAEQRPDPRPSIDSK
;
A
#
# COMPACT_ATOMS: atom_id res chain seq x y z
N MET A 1 12.04 -9.99 2.64
CA MET A 1 11.57 -8.61 2.94
C MET A 1 11.72 -8.22 4.41
N LYS A 2 11.44 -9.10 5.37
CA LYS A 2 11.61 -8.79 6.81
C LYS A 2 13.03 -8.31 7.15
N SER A 3 14.06 -8.83 6.52
CA SER A 3 15.46 -8.38 6.71
C SER A 3 15.75 -6.94 6.28
N LEU A 4 14.86 -6.34 5.48
CA LEU A 4 14.96 -4.95 5.02
C LEU A 4 14.22 -3.96 5.95
N GLN A 5 13.41 -4.48 6.88
CA GLN A 5 12.66 -3.67 7.84
C GLN A 5 13.64 -2.93 8.79
N GLY A 6 13.40 -1.65 8.97
CA GLY A 6 14.26 -0.79 9.79
C GLY A 6 15.55 -0.30 9.12
N LYS A 7 15.94 -0.89 7.98
CA LYS A 7 17.11 -0.45 7.19
C LYS A 7 16.69 0.33 5.94
N TYR A 8 15.85 -0.26 5.10
CA TYR A 8 15.39 0.30 3.83
C TYR A 8 13.86 0.47 3.78
N LEU A 9 13.13 -0.27 4.61
CA LEU A 9 11.68 -0.20 4.72
C LEU A 9 11.30 0.17 6.16
N SER A 10 10.81 1.38 6.35
CA SER A 10 10.44 1.89 7.68
C SER A 10 9.10 1.37 8.19
N SER A 11 8.16 1.06 7.27
CA SER A 11 6.80 0.66 7.65
C SER A 11 6.59 -0.85 7.59
N VAL A 12 6.04 -1.43 8.66
CA VAL A 12 5.58 -2.83 8.72
C VAL A 12 4.54 -3.12 7.63
N GLY A 13 3.65 -2.16 7.35
CA GLY A 13 2.65 -2.28 6.28
C GLY A 13 3.29 -2.41 4.90
N THR A 14 4.36 -1.66 4.63
CA THR A 14 5.11 -1.75 3.38
C THR A 14 5.77 -3.12 3.23
N VAL A 15 6.38 -3.64 4.30
CA VAL A 15 7.00 -4.98 4.30
C VAL A 15 5.97 -6.04 3.94
N ARG A 16 4.80 -6.01 4.58
CA ARG A 16 3.70 -6.95 4.31
C ARG A 16 3.20 -6.86 2.86
N ASN A 17 3.01 -5.65 2.36
CA ASN A 17 2.56 -5.44 0.98
C ASN A 17 3.59 -5.99 -0.03
N TYR A 18 4.88 -5.76 0.22
CA TYR A 18 5.95 -6.29 -0.64
C TYR A 18 6.04 -7.81 -0.58
N GLU A 19 5.86 -8.42 0.60
CA GLU A 19 5.79 -9.88 0.74
C GLU A 19 4.64 -10.46 -0.07
N GLN A 20 3.45 -9.86 0.00
CA GLN A 20 2.30 -10.28 -0.80
C GLN A 20 2.53 -10.12 -2.31
N SER A 21 3.17 -9.03 -2.73
CA SER A 21 3.55 -8.82 -4.13
C SER A 21 4.51 -9.89 -4.62
N LEU A 22 5.57 -10.18 -3.86
CA LEU A 22 6.55 -11.21 -4.23
C LEU A 22 5.97 -12.62 -4.19
N THR A 23 4.97 -12.89 -3.34
CA THR A 23 4.23 -14.17 -3.37
C THR A 23 3.52 -14.33 -4.71
N ARG A 24 2.83 -13.30 -5.20
CA ARG A 24 2.19 -13.33 -6.54
C ARG A 24 3.20 -13.55 -7.67
N VAL A 25 4.37 -12.92 -7.59
CA VAL A 25 5.45 -13.18 -8.55
C VAL A 25 5.88 -14.66 -8.50
N ALA A 26 6.08 -15.20 -7.30
CA ALA A 26 6.46 -16.61 -7.14
C ALA A 26 5.41 -17.58 -7.69
N ASP A 27 4.13 -17.26 -7.50
CA ASP A 27 3.02 -18.06 -8.05
C ASP A 27 2.99 -17.99 -9.58
N TYR A 28 3.17 -16.81 -10.16
CA TYR A 28 3.30 -16.65 -11.62
C TYR A 28 4.47 -17.47 -12.18
N LEU A 29 5.63 -17.43 -11.54
CA LEU A 29 6.80 -18.20 -11.98
C LEU A 29 6.53 -19.71 -11.98
N LYS A 30 5.73 -20.20 -11.03
CA LYS A 30 5.37 -21.63 -10.94
C LYS A 30 4.36 -22.05 -12.02
N THR A 31 3.40 -21.17 -12.33
CA THR A 31 2.28 -21.52 -13.23
C THR A 31 2.62 -21.25 -14.70
N GLU A 32 3.22 -20.12 -15.01
CA GLU A 32 3.39 -19.65 -16.38
C GLU A 32 4.78 -19.95 -16.95
N ILE A 33 5.80 -20.01 -16.09
CA ILE A 33 7.17 -20.26 -16.55
C ILE A 33 7.56 -21.70 -16.24
N ARG A 34 7.60 -22.53 -17.29
CA ARG A 34 8.09 -23.90 -17.17
C ARG A 34 9.59 -23.89 -16.92
N GLY A 35 10.01 -24.13 -15.68
CA GLY A 35 11.41 -24.20 -15.29
C GLY A 35 11.60 -24.03 -13.78
N ASN A 36 12.81 -24.28 -13.28
CA ASN A 36 13.18 -24.09 -11.87
C ASN A 36 13.51 -22.61 -11.56
N ILE A 37 12.71 -21.66 -12.08
CA ILE A 37 12.91 -20.24 -11.79
C ILE A 37 12.27 -19.93 -10.44
N THR A 38 13.08 -19.36 -9.57
CA THR A 38 12.68 -18.92 -8.23
C THR A 38 12.86 -17.40 -8.10
N LEU A 39 12.37 -16.79 -7.04
CA LEU A 39 12.63 -15.37 -6.77
C LEU A 39 14.13 -15.03 -6.69
N LYS A 40 14.99 -16.01 -6.35
CA LYS A 40 16.46 -15.81 -6.30
C LYS A 40 17.10 -15.76 -7.69
N THR A 41 16.53 -16.47 -8.64
CA THR A 41 17.03 -16.59 -10.02
C THR A 41 16.19 -15.78 -11.01
N LEU A 42 15.22 -14.99 -10.50
CA LEU A 42 14.40 -14.09 -11.30
C LEU A 42 15.29 -13.00 -11.92
N THR A 43 15.24 -12.86 -13.23
CA THR A 43 15.95 -11.80 -13.97
C THR A 43 15.07 -10.57 -14.18
N PRO A 44 15.67 -9.39 -14.45
CA PRO A 44 14.90 -8.18 -14.79
C PRO A 44 13.95 -8.38 -15.97
N ASP A 45 14.36 -9.10 -17.02
CA ASP A 45 13.50 -9.34 -18.21
C ASP A 45 12.27 -10.17 -17.86
N ILE A 46 12.43 -11.24 -17.06
CA ILE A 46 11.31 -12.05 -16.61
C ILE A 46 10.39 -11.24 -15.68
N ALA A 47 10.97 -10.37 -14.85
CA ALA A 47 10.19 -9.48 -13.99
C ALA A 47 9.37 -8.47 -14.81
N LEU A 48 9.91 -7.94 -15.90
CA LEU A 48 9.18 -7.06 -16.82
C LEU A 48 8.04 -7.81 -17.52
N SER A 49 8.28 -9.02 -18.03
CA SER A 49 7.24 -9.87 -18.62
C SER A 49 6.10 -10.17 -17.63
N TYR A 50 6.43 -10.42 -16.35
CA TYR A 50 5.42 -10.54 -15.30
C TYR A 50 4.61 -9.26 -15.13
N LEU A 51 5.27 -8.10 -15.08
CA LEU A 51 4.59 -6.81 -14.90
C LEU A 51 3.71 -6.47 -16.12
N GLU A 52 4.13 -6.78 -17.34
CA GLU A 52 3.31 -6.63 -18.55
C GLU A 52 2.04 -7.48 -18.49
N HIS A 53 2.20 -8.78 -18.22
CA HIS A 53 1.06 -9.69 -18.03
C HIS A 53 0.13 -9.20 -16.91
N ARG A 54 0.69 -8.75 -15.80
CA ARG A 54 -0.05 -8.25 -14.65
C ARG A 54 -0.78 -6.94 -14.96
N GLY A 55 -0.20 -6.08 -15.78
CA GLY A 55 -0.76 -4.80 -16.20
C GLY A 55 -2.07 -4.91 -16.98
N GLN A 56 -2.35 -6.07 -17.58
CA GLN A 56 -3.60 -6.33 -18.28
C GLN A 56 -4.79 -6.52 -17.34
N VAL A 57 -4.55 -6.94 -16.08
CA VAL A 57 -5.62 -7.33 -15.15
C VAL A 57 -5.72 -6.49 -13.89
N VAL A 58 -4.71 -5.66 -13.58
CA VAL A 58 -4.71 -4.83 -12.36
C VAL A 58 -4.47 -3.36 -12.66
N GLY A 59 -5.06 -2.48 -11.86
CA GLY A 59 -4.85 -1.04 -11.99
C GLY A 59 -3.42 -0.60 -11.63
N GLN A 60 -3.02 0.58 -12.13
CA GLN A 60 -1.67 1.13 -12.06
C GLN A 60 -1.08 1.11 -10.64
N LYS A 61 -1.85 1.49 -9.64
CA LYS A 61 -1.38 1.52 -8.24
C LYS A 61 -0.91 0.15 -7.74
N THR A 62 -1.62 -0.92 -8.11
CA THR A 62 -1.25 -2.30 -7.74
C THR A 62 -0.02 -2.75 -8.51
N LEU A 63 0.03 -2.43 -9.80
CA LEU A 63 1.17 -2.72 -10.66
C LEU A 63 2.45 -2.03 -10.17
N ASP A 64 2.36 -0.77 -9.79
CA ASP A 64 3.48 -0.01 -9.22
C ASP A 64 3.96 -0.60 -7.89
N MET A 65 3.04 -1.12 -7.06
CA MET A 65 3.40 -1.80 -5.81
C MET A 65 4.19 -3.09 -6.10
N ASP A 66 3.73 -3.89 -7.08
CA ASP A 66 4.43 -5.11 -7.49
C ASP A 66 5.83 -4.77 -8.06
N ARG A 67 5.94 -3.74 -8.93
CA ARG A 67 7.20 -3.25 -9.46
C ARG A 67 8.16 -2.80 -8.36
N GLN A 68 7.68 -2.01 -7.39
CA GLN A 68 8.50 -1.53 -6.26
C GLN A 68 8.98 -2.68 -5.37
N ALA A 69 8.16 -3.71 -5.15
CA ALA A 69 8.55 -4.88 -4.38
C ALA A 69 9.68 -5.68 -5.07
N ILE A 70 9.57 -5.89 -6.39
CA ILE A 70 10.59 -6.54 -7.19
C ILE A 70 11.87 -5.70 -7.21
N GLN A 71 11.77 -4.40 -7.41
CA GLN A 71 12.89 -3.47 -7.38
C GLN A 71 13.65 -3.55 -6.05
N ALA A 72 12.95 -3.48 -4.92
CA ALA A 72 13.57 -3.58 -3.60
C ALA A 72 14.26 -4.93 -3.39
N MET A 73 13.70 -6.01 -3.91
CA MET A 73 14.33 -7.33 -3.89
C MET A 73 15.62 -7.34 -4.72
N PHE A 74 15.60 -6.82 -5.94
CA PHE A 74 16.76 -6.78 -6.82
C PHE A 74 17.89 -5.90 -6.27
N GLN A 75 17.57 -4.77 -5.68
CA GLN A 75 18.58 -3.85 -5.14
C GLN A 75 19.20 -4.35 -3.83
N HIS A 76 18.41 -4.97 -2.95
CA HIS A 76 18.85 -5.20 -1.58
C HIS A 76 18.99 -6.68 -1.19
N ILE A 77 18.46 -7.62 -1.98
CA ILE A 77 18.49 -9.04 -1.66
C ILE A 77 19.30 -9.83 -2.70
N THR A 78 18.92 -9.72 -3.98
CA THR A 78 19.58 -10.50 -5.04
C THR A 78 20.70 -9.73 -5.76
N GLN A 79 20.79 -8.42 -5.54
CA GLN A 79 21.81 -7.52 -6.10
C GLN A 79 21.89 -7.58 -7.65
N GLN A 80 20.74 -7.75 -8.30
CA GLN A 80 20.66 -7.81 -9.76
C GLN A 80 20.46 -6.44 -10.42
N LEU A 81 20.20 -5.41 -9.60
CA LEU A 81 20.17 -4.01 -10.02
C LEU A 81 21.16 -3.21 -9.19
N ASN A 82 21.95 -2.36 -9.86
CA ASN A 82 22.86 -1.45 -9.19
C ASN A 82 22.06 -0.35 -8.43
N PRO A 83 22.69 0.28 -7.41
CA PRO A 83 22.11 1.46 -6.78
C PRO A 83 21.83 2.54 -7.82
N GLY A 84 20.56 3.00 -7.89
CA GLY A 84 20.12 4.01 -8.87
C GLY A 84 19.47 3.43 -10.14
N GLU A 85 19.72 2.18 -10.50
CA GLU A 85 18.99 1.52 -11.58
C GLU A 85 17.55 1.23 -11.17
N ARG A 86 16.63 1.36 -12.12
CA ARG A 86 15.20 1.15 -11.88
C ARG A 86 14.60 0.27 -12.95
N LEU A 87 13.73 -0.64 -12.52
CA LEU A 87 12.86 -1.36 -13.45
C LEU A 87 11.98 -0.37 -14.22
N ALA A 88 11.78 -0.63 -15.49
CA ALA A 88 10.89 0.17 -16.34
C ALA A 88 9.49 0.26 -15.72
N VAL A 89 8.84 1.39 -15.93
CA VAL A 89 7.45 1.60 -15.54
C VAL A 89 6.56 1.04 -16.64
N ILE A 90 5.82 -0.01 -16.32
CA ILE A 90 4.80 -0.58 -17.20
C ILE A 90 3.48 0.13 -16.91
N LYS A 91 2.77 0.56 -17.95
CA LYS A 91 1.44 1.16 -17.85
C LYS A 91 0.39 0.03 -17.79
N SER A 92 -0.54 0.17 -16.84
CA SER A 92 -1.69 -0.71 -16.77
C SER A 92 -2.64 -0.45 -17.94
N GLU A 93 -3.08 -1.52 -18.57
CA GLU A 93 -4.16 -1.50 -19.57
C GLU A 93 -5.56 -1.58 -18.93
N HIS A 94 -5.60 -1.90 -17.62
CA HIS A 94 -6.85 -1.98 -16.87
C HIS A 94 -7.40 -0.59 -16.59
N ASP A 95 -8.64 -0.34 -17.00
CA ASP A 95 -9.34 0.91 -16.77
C ASP A 95 -9.39 1.24 -15.27
N GLN A 96 -8.85 2.40 -14.94
CA GLN A 96 -8.94 2.91 -13.57
C GLN A 96 -10.28 3.63 -13.41
N ASN A 97 -11.10 3.10 -12.52
CA ASN A 97 -12.28 3.84 -12.08
C ASN A 97 -11.82 5.00 -11.18
N LEU A 98 -11.61 6.17 -11.79
CA LEU A 98 -11.16 7.39 -11.13
C LEU A 98 -12.31 8.15 -10.43
N THR A 99 -13.53 7.59 -10.43
CA THR A 99 -14.64 8.21 -9.72
C THR A 99 -14.32 8.29 -8.23
N GLY A 100 -14.31 9.51 -7.70
CA GLY A 100 -14.11 9.75 -6.28
C GLY A 100 -15.16 9.00 -5.47
N ARG A 101 -14.75 8.35 -4.39
CA ARG A 101 -15.65 7.67 -3.45
C ARG A 101 -16.17 8.62 -2.36
N ALA A 102 -16.08 9.92 -2.60
CA ALA A 102 -16.60 10.89 -1.66
C ALA A 102 -18.14 10.88 -1.72
N TYR A 103 -18.74 10.72 -0.56
CA TYR A 103 -20.21 10.84 -0.44
C TYR A 103 -20.66 12.29 -0.58
N THR A 104 -21.80 12.51 -1.21
CA THR A 104 -22.42 13.84 -1.22
C THR A 104 -23.03 14.17 0.16
N PRO A 105 -23.26 15.46 0.49
CA PRO A 105 -23.90 15.85 1.75
C PRO A 105 -25.23 15.12 1.99
N GLU A 106 -26.04 14.94 0.94
CA GLU A 106 -27.32 14.23 1.00
C GLU A 106 -27.13 12.76 1.35
N GLN A 107 -26.16 12.11 0.73
CA GLN A 107 -25.81 10.71 1.04
C GLN A 107 -25.32 10.54 2.48
N VAL A 108 -24.51 11.48 2.98
CA VAL A 108 -24.07 11.51 4.37
C VAL A 108 -25.26 11.68 5.31
N GLY A 109 -26.21 12.56 4.98
CA GLY A 109 -27.46 12.74 5.72
C GLY A 109 -28.26 11.44 5.83
N LEU A 110 -28.44 10.72 4.72
CA LEU A 110 -29.13 9.42 4.70
C LEU A 110 -28.40 8.35 5.53
N ILE A 111 -27.08 8.28 5.42
CA ILE A 111 -26.26 7.36 6.21
C ILE A 111 -26.42 7.62 7.71
N LYS A 112 -26.36 8.91 8.12
CA LYS A 112 -26.55 9.31 9.53
C LYS A 112 -27.95 8.97 10.04
N ALA A 113 -28.97 9.21 9.26
CA ALA A 113 -30.35 8.88 9.63
C ALA A 113 -30.62 7.39 9.85
N ALA A 114 -29.82 6.53 9.19
CA ALA A 114 -29.91 5.08 9.34
C ALA A 114 -29.03 4.50 10.48
N GLN A 115 -28.29 5.37 11.20
CA GLN A 115 -27.35 4.97 12.24
C GLN A 115 -27.88 5.28 13.65
N THR A 116 -27.26 4.65 14.66
CA THR A 116 -27.43 5.08 16.05
C THR A 116 -26.75 6.43 16.27
N ASP A 117 -27.16 7.21 17.27
CA ASP A 117 -26.63 8.56 17.55
C ASP A 117 -25.10 8.58 17.68
N LYS A 118 -24.51 7.56 18.32
CA LYS A 118 -23.05 7.45 18.46
C LYS A 118 -22.34 7.29 17.10
N ASN A 119 -22.89 6.44 16.24
CA ASN A 119 -22.34 6.21 14.92
C ASN A 119 -22.58 7.40 13.99
N ALA A 120 -23.74 8.05 14.10
CA ALA A 120 -24.04 9.27 13.36
C ALA A 120 -23.07 10.40 13.73
N LEU A 121 -22.73 10.56 15.01
CA LEU A 121 -21.72 11.52 15.46
C LEU A 121 -20.33 11.18 14.88
N ALA A 122 -19.92 9.92 14.91
CA ALA A 122 -18.65 9.49 14.32
C ALA A 122 -18.61 9.76 12.81
N THR A 123 -19.71 9.50 12.10
CA THR A 123 -19.84 9.80 10.66
C THR A 123 -19.74 11.31 10.40
N GLU A 124 -20.39 12.14 11.23
CA GLU A 124 -20.31 13.59 11.15
C GLU A 124 -18.87 14.09 11.33
N LEU A 125 -18.18 13.63 12.36
CA LEU A 125 -16.80 14.02 12.64
C LEU A 125 -15.84 13.57 11.52
N ALA A 126 -16.03 12.36 10.98
CA ALA A 126 -15.27 11.88 9.83
C ALA A 126 -15.48 12.75 8.60
N TYR A 127 -16.73 13.13 8.34
CA TYR A 127 -17.08 13.91 7.16
C TYR A 127 -16.66 15.38 7.29
N SER A 128 -16.96 16.02 8.41
CA SER A 128 -16.72 17.46 8.60
C SER A 128 -15.27 17.81 8.90
N ALA A 129 -14.56 16.95 9.65
CA ALA A 129 -13.17 17.17 10.04
C ALA A 129 -12.17 16.34 9.24
N GLY A 130 -12.62 15.45 8.33
CA GLY A 130 -11.74 14.59 7.53
C GLY A 130 -10.98 13.55 8.36
N LEU A 131 -11.49 13.19 9.54
CA LEU A 131 -10.82 12.28 10.44
C LEU A 131 -10.85 10.83 9.92
N ARG A 132 -9.72 10.14 10.05
CA ARG A 132 -9.63 8.71 9.76
C ARG A 132 -10.26 7.90 10.89
N ALA A 133 -10.69 6.66 10.59
CA ALA A 133 -11.34 5.79 11.56
C ALA A 133 -10.55 5.62 12.87
N HIS A 134 -9.22 5.47 12.80
CA HIS A 134 -8.38 5.32 13.99
C HIS A 134 -8.28 6.63 14.80
N GLU A 135 -8.32 7.79 14.14
CA GLU A 135 -8.32 9.10 14.80
C GLU A 135 -9.63 9.32 15.56
N LEU A 136 -10.76 8.92 14.96
CA LEU A 136 -12.05 8.93 15.64
C LEU A 136 -12.09 8.06 16.90
N LEU A 137 -11.48 6.86 16.84
CA LEU A 137 -11.44 5.92 17.96
C LEU A 137 -10.52 6.38 19.10
N THR A 138 -9.58 7.28 18.81
CA THR A 138 -8.60 7.81 19.77
C THR A 138 -8.93 9.23 20.24
N LEU A 139 -10.05 9.83 19.74
CA LEU A 139 -10.49 11.14 20.21
C LEU A 139 -10.82 11.09 21.70
N GLN A 140 -10.19 12.00 22.43
CA GLN A 140 -10.45 12.22 23.86
C GLN A 140 -10.72 13.70 24.09
N PRO A 141 -11.64 14.07 25.00
CA PRO A 141 -11.78 15.44 25.45
C PRO A 141 -10.45 16.00 25.95
N ALA A 142 -10.15 17.27 25.68
CA ALA A 142 -8.89 17.88 26.05
C ALA A 142 -8.58 17.75 27.57
N ALA A 143 -9.64 17.74 28.40
CA ALA A 143 -9.51 17.55 29.86
C ALA A 143 -9.06 16.12 30.26
N GLU A 144 -9.22 15.13 29.37
CA GLU A 144 -8.87 13.73 29.59
C GLU A 144 -7.58 13.33 28.91
N GLN A 145 -6.98 14.21 28.11
CA GLN A 145 -5.71 13.95 27.44
C GLN A 145 -4.58 13.83 28.46
N ARG A 146 -3.99 12.64 28.53
CA ARG A 146 -2.73 12.47 29.26
C ARG A 146 -1.61 13.15 28.47
N PRO A 147 -0.64 13.82 29.16
CA PRO A 147 0.54 14.34 28.47
C PRO A 147 1.19 13.23 27.65
N ASP A 148 1.55 13.52 26.40
CA ASP A 148 2.30 12.55 25.58
C ASP A 148 3.66 12.29 26.26
N PRO A 149 3.95 11.05 26.67
CA PRO A 149 5.22 10.72 27.30
C PRO A 149 6.41 10.79 26.34
N ARG A 150 6.15 10.99 25.05
CA ARG A 150 7.22 11.13 24.07
C ARG A 150 7.84 12.52 24.17
N PRO A 151 9.19 12.64 24.22
CA PRO A 151 9.82 13.95 24.19
C PRO A 151 9.41 14.67 22.89
N SER A 152 8.97 15.93 23.03
CA SER A 152 8.75 16.79 21.86
C SER A 152 10.07 16.86 21.09
N ILE A 153 10.04 16.49 19.82
CA ILE A 153 11.16 16.73 18.91
C ILE A 153 11.13 18.24 18.65
N ASP A 154 11.78 19.00 19.50
CA ASP A 154 12.01 20.40 19.22
C ASP A 154 12.85 20.46 17.95
N SER A 155 12.23 20.97 16.90
CA SER A 155 12.91 21.33 15.66
C SER A 155 13.98 22.36 15.98
N LYS A 156 15.24 21.93 16.02
CA LYS A 156 16.41 22.81 15.92
C LYS A 156 16.71 23.09 14.47
#